data_bf855449172aa2c87ef569e19ca8b0da
#
_entry.id   bf855449172aa2c87ef569e19ca8b0da
#
_cell.length_a   1.000
_cell.length_b   1.000
_cell.length_c   1.000
_cell.angle_alpha   90.00
_cell.angle_beta   90.00
_cell.angle_gamma   90.00
#
_symmetry.space_group_name_H-M   'P 1'
#
loop_
_entity.id
_entity.type
_entity.pdbx_description
1 polymer ?
#
loop_
_entity_poly.entity_id
_entity_poly.type
_entity_poly.pdbx_seq_one_letter_code
_entity_poly.pdbx_strand_id
1 'polypeptide(L)'
;MQLTSNSDKITRDYFDSLLIETRYVDAGLPSTEMTLFGVTFRTPVMTAALSHLHNTALNGMTIYARAAALSGAVHWVGMGSDEELEEIVATGARTIKSIKPHADNREVVRKIEHAVKVGCMAVGMDIDHAFNGKGGYDDVFGLPMKAKSTEELKDFVEAAGVPFVVKGVLSVKDAEKCLKAGCAGLVVSHHHGMVQYAVPPLMALPDILSATGGEVPVFVDCGIESGMDAYKCLALGAKAVSVGRHLMPLLKEGAEAVAGRIDEMTAELAGVMSRTGVRTLDKMDATVIHRRAF
;
A
#
# COMPACT_ATOMS: atom_id res chain seq x y z
N MET A 1 3.14 -7.36 17.99
CA MET A 1 1.78 -7.05 17.49
C MET A 1 0.92 -8.30 17.64
N GLN A 2 -0.29 -8.21 18.19
CA GLN A 2 -1.18 -9.36 18.27
C GLN A 2 -1.77 -9.65 16.90
N LEU A 3 -1.59 -10.86 16.38
CA LEU A 3 -2.20 -11.31 15.13
C LEU A 3 -3.71 -11.46 15.33
N THR A 4 -4.49 -10.84 14.46
CA THR A 4 -5.95 -10.78 14.61
C THR A 4 -6.68 -11.79 13.73
N SER A 5 -5.99 -12.41 12.77
CA SER A 5 -6.57 -13.40 11.87
C SER A 5 -5.58 -14.52 11.53
N ASN A 6 -6.11 -15.66 11.05
CA ASN A 6 -5.26 -16.72 10.50
C ASN A 6 -4.48 -16.25 9.27
N SER A 7 -5.05 -15.35 8.47
CA SER A 7 -4.37 -14.76 7.31
C SER A 7 -3.16 -13.93 7.72
N ASP A 8 -3.25 -13.14 8.80
CA ASP A 8 -2.10 -12.39 9.32
C ASP A 8 -0.96 -13.32 9.76
N LYS A 9 -1.31 -14.41 10.48
CA LYS A 9 -0.33 -15.41 10.90
C LYS A 9 0.33 -16.08 9.69
N ILE A 10 -0.47 -16.57 8.75
CA ILE A 10 0.02 -17.22 7.53
C ILE A 10 0.91 -16.26 6.73
N THR A 11 0.54 -14.98 6.65
CA THR A 11 1.34 -13.95 5.99
C THR A 11 2.69 -13.76 6.69
N ARG A 12 2.72 -13.69 8.03
CA ARG A 12 3.98 -13.60 8.78
C ARG A 12 4.83 -14.84 8.59
N ASP A 13 4.25 -16.03 8.70
CA ASP A 13 4.94 -17.30 8.47
C ASP A 13 5.54 -17.36 7.04
N TYR A 14 4.84 -16.80 6.03
CA TYR A 14 5.36 -16.71 4.67
C TYR A 14 6.55 -15.76 4.57
N PHE A 15 6.49 -14.56 5.15
CA PHE A 15 7.65 -13.66 5.21
C PHE A 15 8.86 -14.34 5.88
N ASP A 16 8.65 -15.08 6.97
CA ASP A 16 9.71 -15.75 7.72
C ASP A 16 10.27 -16.97 6.99
N SER A 17 9.54 -17.51 6.01
CA SER A 17 10.02 -18.58 5.14
C SER A 17 10.94 -18.10 4.02
N LEU A 18 11.02 -16.79 3.76
CA LEU A 18 11.86 -16.21 2.74
C LEU A 18 13.20 -15.77 3.33
N LEU A 19 14.29 -16.31 2.81
CA LEU A 19 15.66 -16.04 3.22
C LEU A 19 16.35 -15.14 2.20
N ILE A 20 17.32 -14.35 2.65
CA ILE A 20 18.06 -13.39 1.82
C ILE A 20 19.50 -13.87 1.65
N GLU A 21 19.91 -14.11 0.41
CA GLU A 21 21.31 -14.40 0.05
C GLU A 21 22.13 -13.11 0.03
N THR A 22 23.31 -13.13 0.65
CA THR A 22 24.20 -11.96 0.66
C THR A 22 25.21 -12.02 -0.49
N ARG A 23 25.52 -10.84 -1.07
CA ARG A 23 26.47 -10.65 -2.20
C ARG A 23 27.29 -9.41 -1.95
N TYR A 24 28.58 -9.59 -1.62
CA TYR A 24 29.46 -8.48 -1.21
C TYR A 24 30.43 -8.04 -2.30
N VAL A 25 30.80 -8.93 -3.23
CA VAL A 25 31.77 -8.59 -4.29
C VAL A 25 31.14 -7.56 -5.21
N ASP A 26 31.88 -6.46 -5.47
CA ASP A 26 31.43 -5.31 -6.26
C ASP A 26 30.19 -4.58 -5.71
N ALA A 27 29.81 -4.84 -4.46
CA ALA A 27 28.75 -4.13 -3.78
C ALA A 27 29.10 -2.63 -3.57
N GLY A 28 28.11 -1.81 -3.30
CA GLY A 28 28.31 -0.37 -3.08
C GLY A 28 27.21 0.22 -2.20
N LEU A 29 27.32 1.50 -1.90
CA LEU A 29 26.30 2.21 -1.12
C LEU A 29 25.03 2.33 -1.95
N PRO A 30 23.84 2.02 -1.38
CA PRO A 30 22.59 2.06 -2.08
C PRO A 30 21.92 3.43 -2.01
N SER A 31 21.00 3.69 -2.95
CA SER A 31 19.96 4.71 -2.86
C SER A 31 18.60 4.05 -2.71
N THR A 32 17.79 4.54 -1.77
CA THR A 32 16.40 4.11 -1.55
C THR A 32 15.40 5.03 -2.24
N GLU A 33 15.85 5.98 -3.04
CA GLU A 33 14.98 6.89 -3.78
C GLU A 33 14.07 6.14 -4.75
N MET A 34 12.81 6.55 -4.75
CA MET A 34 11.75 5.99 -5.59
C MET A 34 11.05 7.09 -6.37
N THR A 35 10.91 6.91 -7.68
CA THR A 35 10.01 7.75 -8.48
C THR A 35 8.66 7.05 -8.66
N LEU A 36 7.57 7.76 -8.32
CA LEU A 36 6.19 7.30 -8.48
C LEU A 36 5.33 8.46 -9.03
N PHE A 37 4.59 8.21 -10.11
CA PHE A 37 3.72 9.19 -10.75
C PHE A 37 4.38 10.56 -11.00
N GLY A 38 5.64 10.54 -11.44
CA GLY A 38 6.42 11.75 -11.74
C GLY A 38 7.02 12.47 -10.51
N VAL A 39 6.84 11.95 -9.30
CA VAL A 39 7.39 12.53 -8.08
C VAL A 39 8.46 11.61 -7.49
N THR A 40 9.59 12.18 -7.04
CA THR A 40 10.65 11.43 -6.36
C THR A 40 10.46 11.48 -4.84
N PHE A 41 10.56 10.31 -4.21
CA PHE A 41 10.45 10.08 -2.78
C PHE A 41 11.75 9.53 -2.22
N ARG A 42 12.05 9.80 -0.95
CA ARG A 42 13.26 9.32 -0.27
C ARG A 42 13.24 7.81 0.00
N THR A 43 12.06 7.20 0.03
CA THR A 43 11.86 5.82 0.45
C THR A 43 10.72 5.15 -0.29
N PRO A 44 10.78 3.84 -0.56
CA PRO A 44 9.66 3.03 -1.04
C PRO A 44 8.74 2.55 0.10
N VAL A 45 9.03 2.91 1.35
CA VAL A 45 8.19 2.59 2.52
C VAL A 45 7.13 3.67 2.65
N MET A 46 5.91 3.35 2.24
CA MET A 46 4.75 4.23 2.27
C MET A 46 3.92 4.01 3.54
N THR A 47 3.13 4.98 3.94
CA THR A 47 2.05 4.73 4.91
C THR A 47 0.91 3.96 4.25
N ALA A 48 0.18 3.12 5.00
CA ALA A 48 -0.98 2.40 4.47
C ALA A 48 -2.27 3.24 4.54
N ALA A 49 -3.25 2.89 3.71
CA ALA A 49 -4.57 3.54 3.67
C ALA A 49 -5.40 3.24 4.94
N LEU A 50 -5.02 3.84 6.05
CA LEU A 50 -5.74 3.75 7.32
C LEU A 50 -6.85 4.81 7.40
N SER A 51 -7.82 4.55 8.29
CA SER A 51 -8.97 5.41 8.58
C SER A 51 -9.16 5.52 10.09
N HIS A 52 -9.84 6.58 10.53
CA HIS A 52 -10.28 6.73 11.93
C HIS A 52 -9.16 6.63 12.98
N LEU A 53 -7.95 7.12 12.66
CA LEU A 53 -6.81 7.10 13.57
C LEU A 53 -7.00 8.02 14.80
N HIS A 54 -8.03 8.88 14.80
CA HIS A 54 -8.47 9.63 15.99
C HIS A 54 -8.85 8.69 17.15
N ASN A 55 -9.22 7.44 16.89
CA ASN A 55 -9.44 6.41 17.91
C ASN A 55 -8.12 5.97 18.60
N THR A 56 -6.98 6.22 17.98
CA THR A 56 -5.65 5.88 18.52
C THR A 56 -4.98 7.09 19.16
N ALA A 57 -5.04 8.25 18.50
CA ALA A 57 -4.45 9.50 18.96
C ALA A 57 -5.27 10.69 18.48
N LEU A 58 -5.39 11.72 19.30
CA LEU A 58 -5.99 12.99 18.88
C LEU A 58 -5.25 13.50 17.64
N ASN A 59 -5.98 13.91 16.61
CA ASN A 59 -5.42 14.31 15.31
C ASN A 59 -4.58 13.21 14.61
N GLY A 60 -4.84 11.92 14.91
CA GLY A 60 -4.06 10.79 14.40
C GLY A 60 -3.92 10.76 12.87
N MET A 61 -4.92 11.22 12.13
CA MET A 61 -4.87 11.28 10.66
C MET A 61 -3.85 12.30 10.16
N THR A 62 -3.86 13.52 10.71
CA THR A 62 -2.89 14.56 10.34
C THR A 62 -1.49 14.29 10.88
N ILE A 63 -1.36 13.65 12.05
CA ILE A 63 -0.08 13.15 12.58
C ILE A 63 0.53 12.15 11.60
N TYR A 64 -0.26 11.19 11.11
CA TYR A 64 0.18 10.16 10.18
C TYR A 64 0.61 10.74 8.82
N ALA A 65 -0.15 11.71 8.30
CA ALA A 65 0.19 12.42 7.08
C ALA A 65 1.48 13.25 7.23
N ARG A 66 1.62 14.00 8.33
CA ARG A 66 2.83 14.79 8.63
C ARG A 66 4.06 13.89 8.74
N ALA A 67 3.94 12.71 9.34
CA ALA A 67 5.03 11.75 9.43
C ALA A 67 5.52 11.31 8.03
N ALA A 68 4.61 11.01 7.11
CA ALA A 68 4.96 10.69 5.73
C ALA A 68 5.68 11.85 5.03
N ALA A 69 5.21 13.09 5.24
CA ALA A 69 5.87 14.29 4.70
C ALA A 69 7.30 14.45 5.25
N LEU A 70 7.50 14.28 6.56
CA LEU A 70 8.81 14.37 7.21
C LEU A 70 9.81 13.33 6.69
N SER A 71 9.35 12.08 6.49
CA SER A 71 10.18 10.99 5.94
C SER A 71 10.36 11.08 4.42
N GLY A 72 9.69 12.00 3.72
CA GLY A 72 9.68 12.05 2.26
C GLY A 72 9.07 10.79 1.63
N ALA A 73 8.06 10.22 2.29
CA ALA A 73 7.32 9.03 1.88
C ALA A 73 5.98 9.38 1.21
N VAL A 74 5.41 8.44 0.46
CA VAL A 74 4.03 8.55 -0.01
C VAL A 74 3.08 8.35 1.17
N HIS A 75 2.07 9.20 1.27
CA HIS A 75 0.97 9.03 2.22
C HIS A 75 -0.26 8.41 1.56
N TRP A 76 -0.82 7.38 2.19
CA TRP A 76 -2.14 6.85 1.83
C TRP A 76 -3.16 7.17 2.91
N VAL A 77 -4.35 7.56 2.49
CA VAL A 77 -5.47 7.80 3.39
C VAL A 77 -6.69 6.99 2.95
N GLY A 78 -7.34 6.35 3.91
CA GLY A 78 -8.57 5.59 3.71
C GLY A 78 -9.83 6.46 3.81
N MET A 79 -10.88 5.93 4.44
CA MET A 79 -12.16 6.60 4.63
C MET A 79 -12.03 7.77 5.60
N GLY A 80 -12.78 8.82 5.36
CA GLY A 80 -12.86 10.03 6.19
C GLY A 80 -13.77 11.06 5.54
N SER A 81 -14.00 12.20 6.23
CA SER A 81 -14.75 13.33 5.68
C SER A 81 -13.92 14.11 4.66
N ASP A 82 -14.57 15.00 3.95
CA ASP A 82 -13.93 15.87 2.98
C ASP A 82 -13.00 16.86 3.69
N GLU A 83 -13.42 17.41 4.83
CA GLU A 83 -12.65 18.34 5.67
C GLU A 83 -11.40 17.66 6.23
N GLU A 84 -11.51 16.41 6.70
CA GLU A 84 -10.36 15.64 7.18
C GLU A 84 -9.32 15.45 6.05
N LEU A 85 -9.77 15.21 4.80
CA LEU A 85 -8.87 15.11 3.67
C LEU A 85 -8.16 16.43 3.36
N GLU A 86 -8.86 17.55 3.45
CA GLU A 86 -8.28 18.89 3.30
C GLU A 86 -7.17 19.15 4.35
N GLU A 87 -7.44 18.82 5.62
CA GLU A 87 -6.44 18.92 6.70
C GLU A 87 -5.23 18.03 6.45
N ILE A 88 -5.42 16.79 5.96
CA ILE A 88 -4.36 15.85 5.62
C ILE A 88 -3.48 16.42 4.50
N VAL A 89 -4.07 16.89 3.42
CA VAL A 89 -3.31 17.45 2.28
C VAL A 89 -2.59 18.74 2.69
N ALA A 90 -3.20 19.56 3.56
CA ALA A 90 -2.57 20.78 4.09
C ALA A 90 -1.29 20.52 4.91
N THR A 91 -1.04 19.27 5.36
CA THR A 91 0.24 18.89 5.99
C THR A 91 1.43 18.91 5.03
N GLY A 92 1.19 18.99 3.71
CA GLY A 92 2.21 18.89 2.67
C GLY A 92 2.54 17.44 2.25
N ALA A 93 1.90 16.43 2.84
CA ALA A 93 2.08 15.04 2.46
C ALA A 93 1.62 14.79 1.01
N ARG A 94 2.43 14.08 0.24
CA ARG A 94 2.03 13.60 -1.09
C ARG A 94 1.05 12.45 -0.94
N THR A 95 -0.23 12.77 -1.07
CA THR A 95 -1.35 11.92 -0.61
C THR A 95 -1.99 11.16 -1.78
N ILE A 96 -2.24 9.87 -1.56
CA ILE A 96 -3.12 9.02 -2.38
C ILE A 96 -4.38 8.74 -1.57
N LYS A 97 -5.56 9.11 -2.10
CA LYS A 97 -6.85 8.87 -1.46
C LYS A 97 -7.43 7.53 -1.90
N SER A 98 -7.64 6.60 -0.96
CA SER A 98 -8.40 5.38 -1.20
C SER A 98 -9.88 5.61 -0.88
N ILE A 99 -10.75 5.31 -1.84
CA ILE A 99 -12.20 5.49 -1.78
C ILE A 99 -12.84 4.10 -1.62
N LYS A 100 -13.90 3.99 -0.81
CA LYS A 100 -14.65 2.75 -0.69
C LYS A 100 -15.55 2.51 -1.91
N PRO A 101 -15.91 1.26 -2.23
CA PRO A 101 -16.75 0.93 -3.38
C PRO A 101 -18.23 1.19 -3.07
N HIS A 102 -18.59 2.48 -2.78
CA HIS A 102 -19.95 2.87 -2.47
C HIS A 102 -20.95 2.37 -3.51
N ALA A 103 -22.13 1.90 -3.08
CA ALA A 103 -23.16 1.40 -4.00
C ALA A 103 -23.64 2.49 -4.98
N ASP A 104 -23.69 3.75 -4.53
CA ASP A 104 -23.96 4.90 -5.41
C ASP A 104 -22.67 5.36 -6.09
N ASN A 105 -22.57 5.16 -7.39
CA ASN A 105 -21.40 5.58 -8.19
C ASN A 105 -21.23 7.10 -8.22
N ARG A 106 -22.31 7.88 -8.05
CA ARG A 106 -22.21 9.35 -7.98
C ARG A 106 -21.41 9.79 -6.75
N GLU A 107 -21.57 9.10 -5.63
CA GLU A 107 -20.77 9.38 -4.43
C GLU A 107 -19.30 9.00 -4.64
N VAL A 108 -18.99 7.92 -5.37
CA VAL A 108 -17.62 7.58 -5.75
C VAL A 108 -16.99 8.70 -6.58
N VAL A 109 -17.69 9.15 -7.64
CA VAL A 109 -17.22 10.23 -8.51
C VAL A 109 -17.03 11.53 -7.73
N ARG A 110 -17.99 11.91 -6.90
CA ARG A 110 -17.91 13.10 -6.03
C ARG A 110 -16.63 13.08 -5.16
N LYS A 111 -16.35 11.93 -4.54
CA LYS A 111 -15.13 11.77 -3.71
C LYS A 111 -13.85 11.79 -4.52
N ILE A 112 -13.86 11.26 -5.75
CA ILE A 112 -12.74 11.37 -6.69
C ILE A 112 -12.48 12.85 -7.00
N GLU A 113 -13.49 13.57 -7.46
CA GLU A 113 -13.40 14.97 -7.83
C GLU A 113 -12.92 15.84 -6.66
N HIS A 114 -13.44 15.60 -5.44
CA HIS A 114 -12.99 16.31 -4.24
C HIS A 114 -11.51 16.03 -3.96
N ALA A 115 -11.07 14.76 -3.97
CA ALA A 115 -9.68 14.40 -3.70
C ALA A 115 -8.71 15.03 -4.71
N VAL A 116 -9.08 15.07 -6.00
CA VAL A 116 -8.29 15.74 -7.05
C VAL A 116 -8.26 17.25 -6.82
N LYS A 117 -9.40 17.87 -6.51
CA LYS A 117 -9.52 19.31 -6.26
C LYS A 117 -8.64 19.78 -5.10
N VAL A 118 -8.52 19.00 -4.02
CA VAL A 118 -7.71 19.35 -2.86
C VAL A 118 -6.22 19.03 -3.04
N GLY A 119 -5.83 18.37 -4.15
CA GLY A 119 -4.44 18.15 -4.52
C GLY A 119 -3.87 16.78 -4.18
N CYS A 120 -4.70 15.74 -4.04
CA CYS A 120 -4.21 14.37 -4.00
C CYS A 120 -3.44 14.03 -5.27
N MET A 121 -2.26 13.40 -5.15
CA MET A 121 -1.43 13.04 -6.29
C MET A 121 -1.98 11.87 -7.10
N ALA A 122 -2.83 11.07 -6.48
CA ALA A 122 -3.54 9.95 -7.07
C ALA A 122 -4.78 9.64 -6.23
N VAL A 123 -5.72 8.90 -6.81
CA VAL A 123 -6.88 8.35 -6.11
C VAL A 123 -6.94 6.84 -6.33
N GLY A 124 -7.76 6.14 -5.59
CA GLY A 124 -7.93 4.71 -5.79
C GLY A 124 -9.16 4.16 -5.07
N MET A 125 -9.32 2.85 -5.14
CA MET A 125 -10.47 2.16 -4.55
C MET A 125 -10.05 0.88 -3.82
N ASP A 126 -10.59 0.68 -2.61
CA ASP A 126 -10.54 -0.57 -1.86
C ASP A 126 -11.65 -1.51 -2.36
N ILE A 127 -11.40 -2.34 -3.36
CA ILE A 127 -12.44 -3.22 -3.96
C ILE A 127 -12.91 -4.34 -3.04
N ASP A 128 -12.10 -4.73 -2.08
CA ASP A 128 -12.33 -5.82 -1.15
C ASP A 128 -13.40 -5.51 -0.07
N HIS A 129 -13.78 -4.25 0.10
CA HIS A 129 -14.88 -3.82 0.96
C HIS A 129 -16.27 -3.91 0.31
N ALA A 130 -16.41 -4.58 -0.82
CA ALA A 130 -17.69 -4.74 -1.49
C ALA A 130 -18.66 -5.68 -0.73
N PHE A 131 -18.11 -6.67 -0.01
CA PHE A 131 -18.88 -7.73 0.62
C PHE A 131 -18.59 -7.83 2.11
N ASN A 132 -19.61 -8.14 2.90
CA ASN A 132 -19.47 -8.53 4.30
C ASN A 132 -19.15 -10.03 4.43
N GLY A 133 -18.76 -10.46 5.65
CA GLY A 133 -18.44 -11.87 5.92
C GLY A 133 -19.65 -12.83 5.97
N LYS A 134 -20.85 -12.41 5.58
CA LYS A 134 -22.10 -13.19 5.67
C LYS A 134 -22.77 -13.40 4.31
N GLY A 135 -22.09 -13.12 3.21
CA GLY A 135 -22.59 -13.33 1.84
C GLY A 135 -23.50 -12.22 1.31
N GLY A 136 -23.53 -11.06 1.95
CA GLY A 136 -24.21 -9.86 1.46
C GLY A 136 -23.21 -8.76 1.09
N TYR A 137 -23.74 -7.67 0.53
CA TYR A 137 -22.94 -6.46 0.39
C TYR A 137 -22.57 -5.88 1.76
N ASP A 138 -21.44 -5.19 1.84
CA ASP A 138 -20.98 -4.55 3.06
C ASP A 138 -21.77 -3.23 3.29
N ASP A 139 -21.81 -2.84 4.55
CA ASP A 139 -22.27 -1.52 4.99
C ASP A 139 -21.20 -0.94 5.90
N VAL A 140 -20.61 0.16 5.50
CA VAL A 140 -19.57 0.82 6.26
C VAL A 140 -20.14 2.10 6.86
N PHE A 141 -20.45 2.08 8.13
CA PHE A 141 -21.05 3.21 8.88
C PHE A 141 -22.37 3.74 8.26
N GLY A 142 -23.26 2.84 7.84
CA GLY A 142 -24.54 3.22 7.23
C GLY A 142 -24.43 3.57 5.74
N LEU A 143 -23.27 3.39 5.14
CA LEU A 143 -23.05 3.61 3.72
C LEU A 143 -22.97 2.23 3.02
N PRO A 144 -23.92 1.90 2.14
CA PRO A 144 -23.92 0.62 1.44
C PRO A 144 -22.78 0.55 0.42
N MET A 145 -22.11 -0.61 0.38
CA MET A 145 -21.06 -0.94 -0.57
C MET A 145 -21.57 -1.88 -1.66
N LYS A 146 -20.85 -1.95 -2.80
CA LYS A 146 -21.18 -2.85 -3.90
C LYS A 146 -19.90 -3.15 -4.72
N ALA A 147 -19.77 -4.40 -5.17
CA ALA A 147 -18.73 -4.76 -6.12
C ALA A 147 -18.83 -3.93 -7.42
N LYS A 148 -17.70 -3.53 -7.96
CA LYS A 148 -17.59 -2.73 -9.18
C LYS A 148 -17.27 -3.60 -10.38
N SER A 149 -17.92 -3.32 -11.50
CA SER A 149 -17.57 -3.93 -12.79
C SER A 149 -16.31 -3.29 -13.37
N THR A 150 -15.74 -3.92 -14.40
CA THR A 150 -14.61 -3.37 -15.14
C THR A 150 -14.97 -2.04 -15.81
N GLU A 151 -16.20 -1.92 -16.30
CA GLU A 151 -16.75 -0.71 -16.93
C GLU A 151 -16.89 0.42 -15.90
N GLU A 152 -17.44 0.13 -14.72
CA GLU A 152 -17.53 1.13 -13.64
C GLU A 152 -16.15 1.60 -13.19
N LEU A 153 -15.16 0.69 -13.09
CA LEU A 153 -13.77 1.07 -12.79
C LEU A 153 -13.18 1.96 -13.87
N LYS A 154 -13.47 1.69 -15.16
CA LYS A 154 -13.04 2.53 -16.27
C LYS A 154 -13.64 3.93 -16.16
N ASP A 155 -14.94 4.06 -15.87
CA ASP A 155 -15.59 5.36 -15.68
C ASP A 155 -14.91 6.16 -14.54
N PHE A 156 -14.51 5.49 -13.45
CA PHE A 156 -13.81 6.14 -12.33
C PHE A 156 -12.38 6.55 -12.70
N VAL A 157 -11.67 5.75 -13.49
CA VAL A 157 -10.35 6.11 -14.04
C VAL A 157 -10.45 7.37 -14.90
N GLU A 158 -11.44 7.42 -15.79
CA GLU A 158 -11.69 8.59 -16.66
C GLU A 158 -12.08 9.83 -15.84
N ALA A 159 -12.94 9.68 -14.83
CA ALA A 159 -13.34 10.77 -13.94
C ALA A 159 -12.19 11.33 -13.10
N ALA A 160 -11.20 10.50 -12.76
CA ALA A 160 -10.10 10.91 -11.89
C ALA A 160 -9.17 11.95 -12.56
N GLY A 161 -8.80 11.77 -13.81
CA GLY A 161 -7.82 12.64 -14.47
C GLY A 161 -6.42 12.65 -13.84
N VAL A 162 -6.22 11.88 -12.78
CA VAL A 162 -4.95 11.59 -12.10
C VAL A 162 -4.80 10.06 -12.00
N PRO A 163 -3.61 9.53 -11.65
CA PRO A 163 -3.45 8.08 -11.51
C PRO A 163 -4.50 7.45 -10.60
N PHE A 164 -5.16 6.37 -11.06
CA PHE A 164 -6.15 5.61 -10.30
C PHE A 164 -5.58 4.24 -9.89
N VAL A 165 -5.53 3.95 -8.60
CA VAL A 165 -4.91 2.74 -8.04
C VAL A 165 -5.97 1.84 -7.39
N VAL A 166 -6.01 0.57 -7.73
CA VAL A 166 -6.93 -0.39 -7.10
C VAL A 166 -6.22 -1.16 -5.99
N LYS A 167 -6.82 -1.12 -4.79
CA LYS A 167 -6.35 -1.84 -3.60
C LYS A 167 -7.28 -3.01 -3.28
N GLY A 168 -6.70 -4.08 -2.68
CA GLY A 168 -7.44 -5.31 -2.39
C GLY A 168 -7.36 -6.33 -3.52
N VAL A 169 -6.42 -6.15 -4.46
CA VAL A 169 -6.17 -7.11 -5.54
C VAL A 169 -5.38 -8.28 -4.98
N LEU A 170 -5.91 -9.49 -5.11
CA LEU A 170 -5.26 -10.72 -4.62
C LEU A 170 -5.31 -11.87 -5.64
N SER A 171 -5.74 -11.59 -6.85
CA SER A 171 -5.82 -12.56 -7.94
C SER A 171 -5.35 -11.97 -9.27
N VAL A 172 -4.80 -12.84 -10.13
CA VAL A 172 -4.46 -12.51 -11.52
C VAL A 172 -5.70 -12.00 -12.27
N LYS A 173 -6.86 -12.64 -12.06
CA LYS A 173 -8.11 -12.27 -12.74
C LYS A 173 -8.55 -10.83 -12.44
N ASP A 174 -8.39 -10.37 -11.20
CA ASP A 174 -8.74 -9.01 -10.85
C ASP A 174 -7.67 -8.02 -11.31
N ALA A 175 -6.38 -8.42 -11.30
CA ALA A 175 -5.30 -7.61 -11.86
C ALA A 175 -5.53 -7.34 -13.36
N GLU A 176 -5.85 -8.36 -14.15
CA GLU A 176 -6.18 -8.24 -15.58
C GLU A 176 -7.38 -7.30 -15.84
N LYS A 177 -8.44 -7.40 -15.01
CA LYS A 177 -9.60 -6.51 -15.13
C LYS A 177 -9.25 -5.06 -14.79
N CYS A 178 -8.42 -4.84 -13.77
CA CYS A 178 -7.94 -3.52 -13.40
C CYS A 178 -7.11 -2.88 -14.52
N LEU A 179 -6.21 -3.65 -15.15
CA LEU A 179 -5.46 -3.18 -16.32
C LEU A 179 -6.40 -2.83 -17.49
N LYS A 180 -7.36 -3.72 -17.78
CA LYS A 180 -8.36 -3.46 -18.83
C LYS A 180 -9.18 -2.20 -18.55
N ALA A 181 -9.43 -1.86 -17.29
CA ALA A 181 -10.09 -0.62 -16.89
C ALA A 181 -9.17 0.62 -17.01
N GLY A 182 -7.88 0.46 -17.26
CA GLY A 182 -6.92 1.55 -17.34
C GLY A 182 -6.37 2.02 -16.00
N CYS A 183 -6.42 1.18 -14.97
CA CYS A 183 -5.87 1.52 -13.65
C CYS A 183 -4.36 1.73 -13.73
N ALA A 184 -3.87 2.77 -13.05
CA ALA A 184 -2.47 3.19 -13.08
C ALA A 184 -1.58 2.51 -12.00
N GLY A 185 -2.14 1.60 -11.22
CA GLY A 185 -1.40 0.85 -10.20
C GLY A 185 -2.30 -0.10 -9.42
N LEU A 186 -1.67 -1.09 -8.75
CA LEU A 186 -2.36 -2.10 -7.96
C LEU A 186 -1.73 -2.23 -6.58
N VAL A 187 -2.54 -2.43 -5.54
CA VAL A 187 -2.07 -2.85 -4.21
C VAL A 187 -2.48 -4.29 -3.97
N VAL A 188 -1.51 -5.19 -3.94
CA VAL A 188 -1.73 -6.60 -3.59
C VAL A 188 -1.93 -6.69 -2.08
N SER A 189 -3.14 -7.06 -1.68
CA SER A 189 -3.61 -6.94 -0.30
C SER A 189 -4.72 -7.93 0.02
N HIS A 190 -4.69 -8.54 1.22
CA HIS A 190 -5.83 -9.25 1.80
C HIS A 190 -6.55 -8.42 2.88
N HIS A 191 -6.27 -7.12 2.92
CA HIS A 191 -6.90 -6.15 3.81
C HIS A 191 -6.99 -6.65 5.26
N HIS A 192 -5.84 -7.04 5.83
CA HIS A 192 -5.77 -7.51 7.20
C HIS A 192 -6.61 -8.77 7.49
N GLY A 193 -6.73 -9.65 6.50
CA GLY A 193 -7.42 -10.91 6.66
C GLY A 193 -8.95 -10.79 6.76
N MET A 194 -9.56 -9.95 5.94
CA MET A 194 -11.02 -9.93 5.79
C MET A 194 -11.59 -11.31 5.48
N VAL A 195 -10.83 -12.12 4.74
CA VAL A 195 -11.10 -13.54 4.53
C VAL A 195 -10.08 -14.35 5.32
N GLN A 196 -10.55 -15.29 6.16
CA GLN A 196 -9.69 -16.23 6.87
C GLN A 196 -8.99 -17.14 5.85
N TYR A 197 -7.72 -17.47 6.09
CA TYR A 197 -6.87 -18.26 5.18
C TYR A 197 -6.68 -17.63 3.79
N ALA A 198 -6.79 -16.31 3.67
CA ALA A 198 -6.42 -15.62 2.44
C ALA A 198 -4.94 -15.85 2.09
N VAL A 199 -4.65 -15.91 0.80
CA VAL A 199 -3.27 -16.03 0.29
C VAL A 199 -2.45 -14.83 0.77
N PRO A 200 -1.23 -15.03 1.29
CA PRO A 200 -0.33 -13.91 1.60
C PRO A 200 -0.09 -13.03 0.36
N PRO A 201 -0.21 -11.69 0.47
CA PRO A 201 0.01 -10.80 -0.66
C PRO A 201 1.36 -11.02 -1.36
N LEU A 202 2.41 -11.25 -0.59
CA LEU A 202 3.74 -11.52 -1.13
C LEU A 202 3.84 -12.87 -1.86
N MET A 203 2.97 -13.85 -1.55
CA MET A 203 2.87 -15.11 -2.28
C MET A 203 2.16 -14.93 -3.64
N ALA A 204 1.14 -14.07 -3.69
CA ALA A 204 0.40 -13.76 -4.92
C ALA A 204 1.14 -12.80 -5.86
N LEU A 205 2.09 -12.03 -5.33
CA LEU A 205 2.77 -10.95 -6.05
C LEU A 205 3.42 -11.40 -7.38
N PRO A 206 4.20 -12.50 -7.45
CA PRO A 206 4.88 -12.88 -8.69
C PRO A 206 3.92 -13.17 -9.85
N ASP A 207 2.80 -13.83 -9.57
CA ASP A 207 1.79 -14.17 -10.60
C ASP A 207 1.07 -12.90 -11.07
N ILE A 208 0.76 -11.97 -10.15
CA ILE A 208 0.16 -10.67 -10.48
C ILE A 208 1.14 -9.82 -11.31
N LEU A 209 2.42 -9.78 -10.95
CA LEU A 209 3.44 -9.07 -11.73
C LEU A 209 3.58 -9.65 -13.14
N SER A 210 3.54 -10.97 -13.28
CA SER A 210 3.56 -11.63 -14.59
C SER A 210 2.34 -11.21 -15.43
N ALA A 211 1.16 -11.16 -14.82
CA ALA A 211 -0.06 -10.74 -15.50
C ALA A 211 -0.08 -9.26 -15.88
N THR A 212 0.57 -8.40 -15.08
CA THR A 212 0.66 -6.96 -15.38
C THR A 212 1.75 -6.62 -16.41
N GLY A 213 2.66 -7.55 -16.68
CA GLY A 213 3.76 -7.34 -17.64
C GLY A 213 4.66 -6.14 -17.32
N GLY A 214 4.57 -5.58 -16.09
CA GLY A 214 5.29 -4.37 -15.69
C GLY A 214 4.67 -3.06 -16.21
N GLU A 215 3.47 -3.10 -16.78
CA GLU A 215 2.78 -1.92 -17.33
C GLU A 215 2.43 -0.88 -16.26
N VAL A 216 2.18 -1.34 -15.02
CA VAL A 216 1.82 -0.48 -13.89
C VAL A 216 2.60 -0.84 -12.64
N PRO A 217 2.87 0.11 -11.73
CA PRO A 217 3.46 -0.19 -10.44
C PRO A 217 2.53 -1.08 -9.61
N VAL A 218 3.11 -2.10 -8.98
CA VAL A 218 2.43 -3.00 -8.05
C VAL A 218 2.99 -2.78 -6.65
N PHE A 219 2.12 -2.50 -5.70
CA PHE A 219 2.44 -2.28 -4.30
C PHE A 219 2.01 -3.48 -3.46
N VAL A 220 2.64 -3.65 -2.31
CA VAL A 220 2.28 -4.70 -1.35
C VAL A 220 2.00 -4.09 0.01
N ASP A 221 0.98 -4.58 0.69
CA ASP A 221 0.73 -4.31 2.10
C ASP A 221 0.52 -5.61 2.90
N CYS A 222 0.12 -5.49 4.15
CA CYS A 222 -0.09 -6.57 5.10
C CYS A 222 1.20 -7.30 5.56
N GLY A 223 1.41 -7.30 6.86
CA GLY A 223 2.49 -8.06 7.52
C GLY A 223 3.89 -7.45 7.39
N ILE A 224 4.04 -6.23 6.92
CA ILE A 224 5.32 -5.55 6.77
C ILE A 224 5.64 -4.80 8.06
N GLU A 225 6.74 -5.17 8.72
CA GLU A 225 7.13 -4.69 10.04
C GLU A 225 8.59 -4.22 10.12
N SER A 226 9.39 -4.47 9.06
CA SER A 226 10.81 -4.14 9.02
C SER A 226 11.28 -3.78 7.61
N GLY A 227 12.47 -3.19 7.52
CA GLY A 227 13.14 -2.95 6.24
C GLY A 227 13.52 -4.26 5.52
N MET A 228 13.71 -5.37 6.25
CA MET A 228 13.90 -6.69 5.65
C MET A 228 12.64 -7.20 4.96
N ASP A 229 11.46 -6.97 5.55
CA ASP A 229 10.19 -7.31 4.90
C ASP A 229 9.97 -6.46 3.66
N ALA A 230 10.26 -5.16 3.75
CA ALA A 230 10.22 -4.26 2.60
C ALA A 230 11.17 -4.76 1.49
N TYR A 231 12.41 -5.12 1.84
CA TYR A 231 13.38 -5.67 0.90
C TYR A 231 12.86 -6.91 0.17
N LYS A 232 12.26 -7.88 0.89
CA LYS A 232 11.69 -9.10 0.29
C LYS A 232 10.61 -8.76 -0.75
N CYS A 233 9.73 -7.81 -0.44
CA CYS A 233 8.70 -7.36 -1.38
C CYS A 233 9.31 -6.72 -2.64
N LEU A 234 10.27 -5.81 -2.46
CA LEU A 234 10.94 -5.11 -3.56
C LEU A 234 11.77 -6.06 -4.41
N ALA A 235 12.52 -6.99 -3.79
CA ALA A 235 13.30 -8.00 -4.51
C ALA A 235 12.40 -8.92 -5.37
N LEU A 236 11.18 -9.23 -4.91
CA LEU A 236 10.20 -9.99 -5.67
C LEU A 236 9.41 -9.14 -6.68
N GLY A 237 9.75 -7.87 -6.85
CA GLY A 237 9.27 -7.00 -7.93
C GLY A 237 8.20 -5.97 -7.53
N ALA A 238 7.85 -5.85 -6.25
CA ALA A 238 7.01 -4.74 -5.82
C ALA A 238 7.69 -3.39 -6.07
N LYS A 239 6.93 -2.37 -6.46
CA LYS A 239 7.42 -0.99 -6.62
C LYS A 239 7.65 -0.31 -5.28
N ALA A 240 6.79 -0.56 -4.31
CA ALA A 240 6.84 -0.01 -2.96
C ALA A 240 5.98 -0.85 -2.01
N VAL A 241 6.09 -0.58 -0.72
CA VAL A 241 5.34 -1.26 0.34
C VAL A 241 4.57 -0.26 1.19
N SER A 242 3.40 -0.67 1.70
CA SER A 242 2.60 0.15 2.61
C SER A 242 2.60 -0.43 4.02
N VAL A 243 2.93 0.40 5.01
CA VAL A 243 3.02 0.03 6.43
C VAL A 243 1.90 0.73 7.20
N GLY A 244 1.08 -0.04 7.88
CA GLY A 244 -0.08 0.49 8.62
C GLY A 244 0.02 0.25 10.12
N ARG A 245 -0.55 -0.87 10.59
CA ARG A 245 -0.69 -1.20 12.00
C ARG A 245 0.61 -1.16 12.81
N HIS A 246 1.74 -1.46 12.17
CA HIS A 246 3.05 -1.37 12.82
C HIS A 246 3.39 0.08 13.25
N LEU A 247 2.88 1.09 12.54
CA LEU A 247 3.09 2.50 12.85
C LEU A 247 2.05 3.08 13.81
N MET A 248 0.85 2.46 13.93
CA MET A 248 -0.25 3.02 14.73
C MET A 248 0.08 3.28 16.20
N PRO A 249 0.79 2.42 16.94
CA PRO A 249 1.12 2.70 18.34
C PRO A 249 1.90 4.00 18.54
N LEU A 250 2.76 4.36 17.58
CA LEU A 250 3.62 5.54 17.63
C LEU A 250 2.86 6.86 17.41
N LEU A 251 1.62 6.80 16.92
CA LEU A 251 0.79 8.00 16.76
C LEU A 251 0.59 8.77 18.07
N LYS A 252 0.62 8.07 19.21
CA LYS A 252 0.52 8.69 20.55
C LYS A 252 1.76 9.52 20.92
N GLU A 253 2.89 9.25 20.27
CA GLU A 253 4.16 9.93 20.47
C GLU A 253 4.39 11.08 19.47
N GLY A 254 3.51 11.19 18.46
CA GLY A 254 3.52 12.27 17.48
C GLY A 254 4.10 11.90 16.13
N ALA A 255 4.13 12.88 15.23
CA ALA A 255 4.54 12.68 13.84
C ALA A 255 6.02 12.30 13.70
N GLU A 256 6.87 12.87 14.54
CA GLU A 256 8.31 12.63 14.56
C GLU A 256 8.64 11.17 14.92
N ALA A 257 7.90 10.56 15.86
CA ALA A 257 8.09 9.17 16.24
C ALA A 257 7.69 8.22 15.10
N VAL A 258 6.56 8.50 14.43
CA VAL A 258 6.13 7.72 13.26
C VAL A 258 7.12 7.89 12.09
N ALA A 259 7.58 9.12 11.84
CA ALA A 259 8.58 9.41 10.81
C ALA A 259 9.90 8.68 11.11
N GLY A 260 10.37 8.74 12.36
CA GLY A 260 11.55 8.04 12.82
C GLY A 260 11.49 6.53 12.52
N ARG A 261 10.34 5.90 12.72
CA ARG A 261 10.19 4.46 12.38
C ARG A 261 10.23 4.20 10.88
N ILE A 262 9.63 5.08 10.06
CA ILE A 262 9.75 4.97 8.59
C ILE A 262 11.22 5.12 8.17
N ASP A 263 11.95 6.08 8.75
CA ASP A 263 13.37 6.32 8.46
C ASP A 263 14.23 5.13 8.93
N GLU A 264 13.94 4.51 10.09
CA GLU A 264 14.60 3.28 10.54
C GLU A 264 14.36 2.11 9.57
N MET A 265 13.13 1.87 9.14
CA MET A 265 12.83 0.84 8.15
C MET A 265 13.54 1.10 6.82
N THR A 266 13.67 2.37 6.42
CA THR A 266 14.42 2.78 5.23
C THR A 266 15.91 2.51 5.38
N ALA A 267 16.49 2.77 6.56
CA ALA A 267 17.88 2.45 6.85
C ALA A 267 18.14 0.94 6.90
N GLU A 268 17.22 0.16 7.50
CA GLU A 268 17.26 -1.30 7.46
C GLU A 268 17.26 -1.82 6.01
N LEU A 269 16.35 -1.29 5.16
CA LEU A 269 16.29 -1.61 3.73
C LEU A 269 17.62 -1.30 3.04
N ALA A 270 18.18 -0.11 3.22
CA ALA A 270 19.47 0.27 2.67
C ALA A 270 20.59 -0.67 3.14
N GLY A 271 20.57 -1.06 4.41
CA GLY A 271 21.51 -2.01 4.99
C GLY A 271 21.47 -3.38 4.32
N VAL A 272 20.29 -3.88 3.94
CA VAL A 272 20.16 -5.13 3.20
C VAL A 272 20.56 -4.95 1.74
N MET A 273 20.15 -3.86 1.08
CA MET A 273 20.54 -3.54 -0.30
C MET A 273 22.06 -3.56 -0.47
N SER A 274 22.81 -2.94 0.46
CA SER A 274 24.28 -2.94 0.40
C SER A 274 24.87 -4.35 0.54
N ARG A 275 24.25 -5.22 1.38
CA ARG A 275 24.72 -6.60 1.60
C ARG A 275 24.32 -7.58 0.50
N THR A 276 23.44 -7.17 -0.40
CA THR A 276 22.98 -7.97 -1.54
C THR A 276 23.51 -7.41 -2.88
N GLY A 277 24.36 -6.38 -2.83
CA GLY A 277 24.96 -5.77 -4.02
C GLY A 277 24.01 -4.88 -4.81
N VAL A 278 22.83 -4.54 -4.25
CA VAL A 278 21.82 -3.71 -4.91
C VAL A 278 22.08 -2.23 -4.63
N ARG A 279 22.32 -1.44 -5.68
CA ARG A 279 22.64 0.00 -5.56
C ARG A 279 21.44 0.93 -5.69
N THR A 280 20.40 0.49 -6.41
CA THR A 280 19.19 1.28 -6.66
C THR A 280 17.97 0.35 -6.73
N LEU A 281 16.77 0.87 -6.48
CA LEU A 281 15.54 0.06 -6.44
C LEU A 281 15.18 -0.59 -7.78
N ASP A 282 15.62 -0.02 -8.91
CA ASP A 282 15.44 -0.61 -10.24
C ASP A 282 16.38 -1.80 -10.53
N LYS A 283 17.34 -2.05 -9.64
CA LYS A 283 18.29 -3.17 -9.71
C LYS A 283 17.98 -4.25 -8.67
N MET A 284 16.79 -4.23 -8.09
CA MET A 284 16.35 -5.32 -7.23
C MET A 284 16.38 -6.65 -7.98
N ASP A 285 16.81 -7.71 -7.30
CA ASP A 285 17.05 -9.03 -7.89
C ASP A 285 16.36 -10.12 -7.08
N ALA A 286 15.35 -10.77 -7.66
CA ALA A 286 14.60 -11.84 -7.02
C ALA A 286 15.45 -13.10 -6.75
N THR A 287 16.59 -13.26 -7.43
CA THR A 287 17.47 -14.44 -7.26
C THR A 287 18.18 -14.50 -5.91
N VAL A 288 18.14 -13.40 -5.14
CA VAL A 288 18.63 -13.38 -3.75
C VAL A 288 17.62 -13.94 -2.75
N ILE A 289 16.37 -14.18 -3.17
CA ILE A 289 15.32 -14.69 -2.30
C ILE A 289 15.21 -16.21 -2.42
N HIS A 290 15.45 -16.90 -1.32
CA HIS A 290 15.35 -18.35 -1.21
C HIS A 290 14.19 -18.75 -0.29
N ARG A 291 13.50 -19.84 -0.64
CA ARG A 291 12.46 -20.40 0.25
C ARG A 291 13.11 -21.38 1.22
N ARG A 292 12.76 -21.26 2.47
CA ARG A 292 13.14 -22.21 3.53
C ARG A 292 12.50 -23.58 3.24
N ALA A 293 13.32 -24.63 3.17
CA ALA A 293 12.93 -26.01 2.84
C ALA A 293 13.17 -27.00 3.99
N PHE A 294 13.29 -26.52 5.25
CA PHE A 294 13.60 -27.36 6.42
C PHE A 294 12.68 -27.09 7.61
#